data_21264e4ab0a7cbca9625d00bde531697
#
_entry.id   21264e4ab0a7cbca9625d00bde531697
#
_cell.length_a   1.000
_cell.length_b   1.000
_cell.length_c   1.000
_cell.angle_alpha   90.00
_cell.angle_beta   90.00
_cell.angle_gamma   90.00
#
_symmetry.space_group_name_H-M   'P 1'
#
loop_
_entity.id
_entity.type
_entity.pdbx_description
1 polymer ?
#
loop_
_entity_poly.entity_id
_entity_poly.type
_entity_poly.pdbx_seq_one_letter_code
_entity_poly.pdbx_strand_id
1 'polypeptide(L)'
;MARRRGVQEPSFALVPKHAQSEGGEACALAAGYDMKPDKWQRIVLEGWLATDSKLQWAASDCGCAVPRQNGKNAILEFTELYLSAIIGMKILHTAHEVKTCRKHFLRMKYYFENARKFPELSELVTYIRATNGQEAIVLKNGGSIEFIARSKSSGRGFTVDVLVCDEAQELTDEQMEAIQPAISSAPSGNPLTIYTGTPTPPTSPGTVFARMRRNAHRDKPPKNLCWFEWAATEIGDVHDQQRWYQYNPSLGTRLLKSVVVSESEKMTPDGFARERLGWWNDQAGALSDIDVDEWAKCKTDNPCMDGYNSYAVKFSADGANVTLVACVRPPRKSGELPHVEVIALSLIHI
;
A
#
# COMPACT_ATOMS: atom_id res chain seq x y z
N MET A 1 -24.01 -10.67 -26.11
CA MET A 1 -23.94 -9.55 -25.15
C MET A 1 -22.51 -9.37 -24.69
N ALA A 2 -21.99 -8.13 -24.71
CA ALA A 2 -20.66 -7.86 -24.16
C ALA A 2 -20.62 -8.19 -22.66
N ARG A 3 -19.57 -8.89 -22.22
CA ARG A 3 -19.40 -9.26 -20.82
C ARG A 3 -19.17 -7.99 -19.99
N ARG A 4 -19.98 -7.77 -18.95
CA ARG A 4 -19.79 -6.62 -18.04
C ARG A 4 -18.41 -6.68 -17.40
N ARG A 5 -17.70 -5.53 -17.38
CA ARG A 5 -16.37 -5.38 -16.78
C ARG A 5 -16.41 -4.38 -15.63
N GLY A 6 -15.49 -4.49 -14.72
CA GLY A 6 -15.28 -3.53 -13.65
C GLY A 6 -14.91 -2.15 -14.21
N VAL A 7 -15.24 -1.11 -13.43
CA VAL A 7 -14.91 0.29 -13.76
C VAL A 7 -13.40 0.47 -13.77
N GLN A 8 -12.89 0.98 -14.89
CA GLN A 8 -11.46 1.11 -15.13
C GLN A 8 -10.87 2.40 -14.54
N GLU A 9 -11.71 3.41 -14.36
CA GLU A 9 -11.30 4.68 -13.74
C GLU A 9 -11.21 4.52 -12.22
N PRO A 10 -10.18 5.09 -11.57
CA PRO A 10 -10.06 5.06 -10.12
C PRO A 10 -11.17 5.87 -9.45
N SER A 11 -11.55 5.51 -8.24
CA SER A 11 -12.49 6.30 -7.41
C SER A 11 -11.85 7.61 -6.94
N PHE A 12 -10.53 7.61 -6.78
CA PHE A 12 -9.73 8.81 -6.49
C PHE A 12 -8.38 8.72 -7.17
N ALA A 13 -7.90 9.85 -7.71
CA ALA A 13 -6.58 9.99 -8.31
C ALA A 13 -5.96 11.34 -7.94
N LEU A 14 -4.72 11.30 -7.49
CA LEU A 14 -3.85 12.44 -7.32
C LEU A 14 -2.65 12.26 -8.24
N VAL A 15 -2.54 13.07 -9.29
CA VAL A 15 -1.41 13.06 -10.22
C VAL A 15 -0.81 14.45 -10.28
N PRO A 16 0.49 14.62 -9.98
CA PRO A 16 1.16 15.90 -10.08
C PRO A 16 1.16 16.43 -11.53
N LYS A 17 1.33 17.75 -11.67
CA LYS A 17 1.54 18.34 -13.01
C LYS A 17 2.81 17.76 -13.62
N HIS A 18 2.73 17.35 -14.87
CA HIS A 18 3.84 16.74 -15.61
C HIS A 18 3.85 17.23 -17.06
N ALA A 19 4.96 17.00 -17.74
CA ALA A 19 5.15 17.38 -19.14
C ALA A 19 4.85 16.20 -20.07
N GLN A 20 5.27 15.00 -19.68
CA GLN A 20 5.09 13.74 -20.43
C GLN A 20 5.02 12.55 -19.50
N SER A 21 4.74 11.37 -20.06
CA SER A 21 4.73 10.11 -19.31
C SER A 21 5.27 8.98 -20.17
N GLU A 22 6.05 8.10 -19.55
CA GLU A 22 6.57 6.88 -20.16
C GLU A 22 5.66 5.66 -19.91
N GLY A 23 4.52 5.85 -19.25
CA GLY A 23 3.58 4.78 -18.93
C GLY A 23 3.02 4.07 -20.16
N GLY A 24 2.87 4.82 -21.27
CA GLY A 24 2.46 4.27 -22.56
C GLY A 24 3.50 3.29 -23.13
N GLU A 25 4.78 3.67 -23.08
CA GLU A 25 5.90 2.83 -23.53
C GLU A 25 6.07 1.60 -22.66
N ALA A 26 5.95 1.73 -21.35
CA ALA A 26 5.98 0.59 -20.44
C ALA A 26 4.86 -0.42 -20.74
N CYS A 27 3.64 0.07 -21.05
CA CYS A 27 2.53 -0.79 -21.48
C CYS A 27 2.78 -1.45 -22.85
N ALA A 28 3.37 -0.72 -23.80
CA ALA A 28 3.68 -1.24 -25.13
C ALA A 28 4.75 -2.33 -25.04
N LEU A 29 5.80 -2.11 -24.24
CA LEU A 29 6.82 -3.11 -23.95
C LEU A 29 6.21 -4.37 -23.35
N ALA A 30 5.41 -4.22 -22.29
CA ALA A 30 4.73 -5.36 -21.66
C ALA A 30 3.85 -6.13 -22.65
N ALA A 31 3.11 -5.44 -23.52
CA ALA A 31 2.30 -6.09 -24.54
C ALA A 31 3.13 -6.89 -25.56
N GLY A 32 4.34 -6.44 -25.90
CA GLY A 32 5.30 -7.15 -26.75
C GLY A 32 5.77 -8.47 -26.13
N TYR A 33 5.72 -8.59 -24.81
CA TYR A 33 6.09 -9.80 -24.07
C TYR A 33 4.88 -10.59 -23.54
N ASP A 34 3.75 -10.54 -24.26
CA ASP A 34 2.50 -11.25 -23.96
C ASP A 34 1.79 -10.82 -22.64
N MET A 35 2.28 -9.79 -22.00
CA MET A 35 1.59 -9.16 -20.89
C MET A 35 0.57 -8.17 -21.47
N LYS A 36 -0.70 -8.27 -21.07
CA LYS A 36 -1.76 -7.42 -21.61
C LYS A 36 -2.26 -6.46 -20.52
N PRO A 37 -1.70 -5.22 -20.44
CA PRO A 37 -2.16 -4.23 -19.49
C PRO A 37 -3.66 -3.91 -19.72
N ASP A 38 -4.45 -3.95 -18.63
CA ASP A 38 -5.81 -3.43 -18.66
C ASP A 38 -5.79 -1.89 -18.67
N LYS A 39 -6.90 -1.25 -19.06
CA LYS A 39 -6.99 0.22 -19.10
C LYS A 39 -6.63 0.86 -17.75
N TRP A 40 -7.12 0.30 -16.64
CA TRP A 40 -6.83 0.81 -15.30
C TRP A 40 -5.34 0.72 -14.92
N GLN A 41 -4.65 -0.33 -15.36
CA GLN A 41 -3.21 -0.49 -15.15
C GLN A 41 -2.42 0.55 -15.94
N ARG A 42 -2.86 0.83 -17.16
CA ARG A 42 -2.29 1.89 -17.97
C ARG A 42 -2.45 3.26 -17.31
N ILE A 43 -3.64 3.58 -16.78
CA ILE A 43 -3.89 4.85 -16.07
C ILE A 43 -2.89 5.02 -14.90
N VAL A 44 -2.64 3.95 -14.14
CA VAL A 44 -1.68 3.99 -13.02
C VAL A 44 -0.26 4.21 -13.53
N LEU A 45 0.17 3.47 -14.57
CA LEU A 45 1.52 3.60 -15.14
C LEU A 45 1.76 5.00 -15.74
N GLU A 46 0.76 5.57 -16.40
CA GLU A 46 0.82 6.94 -16.95
C GLU A 46 1.08 7.97 -15.83
N GLY A 47 0.50 7.79 -14.64
CA GLY A 47 0.75 8.65 -13.50
C GLY A 47 2.10 8.38 -12.81
N TRP A 48 2.49 7.11 -12.65
CA TRP A 48 3.72 6.75 -11.94
C TRP A 48 4.98 7.12 -12.72
N LEU A 49 4.95 6.95 -14.04
CA LEU A 49 6.08 7.22 -14.93
C LEU A 49 5.96 8.59 -15.62
N ALA A 50 5.19 9.50 -15.00
CA ALA A 50 5.08 10.89 -15.42
C ALA A 50 6.36 11.66 -15.05
N THR A 51 6.83 12.51 -15.97
CA THR A 51 8.03 13.33 -15.79
C THR A 51 7.78 14.81 -16.07
N ASP A 52 8.57 15.66 -15.44
CA ASP A 52 8.59 17.09 -15.73
C ASP A 52 9.37 17.41 -17.01
N SER A 53 9.50 18.69 -17.35
CA SER A 53 10.24 19.14 -18.55
C SER A 53 11.75 18.88 -18.49
N LYS A 54 12.29 18.47 -17.34
CA LYS A 54 13.70 18.11 -17.14
C LYS A 54 13.89 16.59 -17.05
N LEU A 55 12.86 15.82 -17.38
CA LEU A 55 12.83 14.36 -17.29
C LEU A 55 13.01 13.80 -15.86
N GLN A 56 12.70 14.63 -14.83
CA GLN A 56 12.64 14.15 -13.47
C GLN A 56 11.25 13.62 -13.18
N TRP A 57 11.13 12.59 -12.33
CA TRP A 57 9.82 12.06 -11.93
C TRP A 57 8.94 13.19 -11.38
N ALA A 58 7.73 13.31 -11.89
CA ALA A 58 6.76 14.28 -11.40
C ALA A 58 6.34 14.00 -9.95
N ALA A 59 6.44 12.73 -9.53
CA ALA A 59 6.29 12.29 -8.15
C ALA A 59 7.42 11.34 -7.78
N SER A 60 8.07 11.55 -6.63
CA SER A 60 9.04 10.61 -6.06
C SER A 60 8.38 9.46 -5.30
N ASP A 61 7.13 9.64 -4.90
CA ASP A 61 6.34 8.66 -4.17
C ASP A 61 5.05 8.33 -4.92
N CYS A 62 4.89 7.09 -5.33
CA CYS A 62 3.77 6.64 -6.13
C CYS A 62 3.02 5.51 -5.43
N GLY A 63 1.71 5.66 -5.23
CA GLY A 63 0.89 4.66 -4.55
C GLY A 63 -0.29 4.17 -5.38
N CYS A 64 -0.66 2.90 -5.20
CA CYS A 64 -1.88 2.33 -5.76
C CYS A 64 -2.55 1.39 -4.76
N ALA A 65 -3.79 1.74 -4.37
CA ALA A 65 -4.64 0.91 -3.56
C ALA A 65 -5.80 0.37 -4.41
N VAL A 66 -5.86 -0.93 -4.58
CA VAL A 66 -6.95 -1.61 -5.30
C VAL A 66 -7.27 -2.93 -4.60
N PRO A 67 -8.55 -3.37 -4.55
CA PRO A 67 -8.94 -4.61 -3.90
C PRO A 67 -8.13 -5.83 -4.36
N ARG A 68 -8.12 -6.88 -3.56
CA ARG A 68 -7.36 -8.11 -3.86
C ARG A 68 -7.74 -8.70 -5.21
N GLN A 69 -6.78 -9.39 -5.85
CA GLN A 69 -6.93 -10.12 -7.11
C GLN A 69 -7.30 -9.27 -8.33
N ASN A 70 -7.11 -7.97 -8.27
CA ASN A 70 -7.28 -7.09 -9.42
C ASN A 70 -6.05 -7.00 -10.34
N GLY A 71 -4.91 -7.57 -9.96
CA GLY A 71 -3.71 -7.58 -10.81
C GLY A 71 -2.67 -6.51 -10.47
N LYS A 72 -2.54 -6.12 -9.19
CA LYS A 72 -1.49 -5.20 -8.68
C LYS A 72 -0.08 -5.62 -9.10
N ASN A 73 0.23 -6.89 -8.92
CA ASN A 73 1.56 -7.41 -9.23
C ASN A 73 1.95 -7.23 -10.71
N ALA A 74 0.96 -7.29 -11.62
CA ALA A 74 1.25 -7.07 -13.04
C ALA A 74 1.71 -5.63 -13.32
N ILE A 75 1.17 -4.62 -12.61
CA ILE A 75 1.66 -3.24 -12.76
C ILE A 75 3.13 -3.15 -12.34
N LEU A 76 3.52 -3.80 -11.24
CA LEU A 76 4.91 -3.85 -10.79
C LEU A 76 5.79 -4.55 -11.83
N GLU A 77 5.35 -5.69 -12.37
CA GLU A 77 6.07 -6.40 -13.43
C GLU A 77 6.31 -5.51 -14.66
N PHE A 78 5.29 -4.74 -15.09
CA PHE A 78 5.43 -3.82 -16.24
C PHE A 78 6.43 -2.69 -15.94
N THR A 79 6.32 -2.09 -14.76
CA THR A 79 7.21 -1.03 -14.31
C THR A 79 8.65 -1.49 -14.19
N GLU A 80 8.87 -2.60 -13.50
CA GLU A 80 10.20 -3.16 -13.26
C GLU A 80 10.87 -3.62 -14.56
N LEU A 81 10.11 -4.25 -15.46
CA LEU A 81 10.62 -4.63 -16.77
C LEU A 81 11.08 -3.39 -17.56
N TYR A 82 10.25 -2.35 -17.62
CA TYR A 82 10.56 -1.15 -18.37
C TYR A 82 11.77 -0.41 -17.77
N LEU A 83 11.73 -0.15 -16.48
CA LEU A 83 12.78 0.64 -15.81
C LEU A 83 14.14 -0.09 -15.79
N SER A 84 14.15 -1.44 -15.64
CA SER A 84 15.40 -2.18 -15.63
C SER A 84 15.93 -2.49 -17.04
N ALA A 85 15.08 -2.98 -17.95
CA ALA A 85 15.53 -3.44 -19.25
C ALA A 85 15.74 -2.30 -20.28
N ILE A 86 14.92 -1.24 -20.22
CA ILE A 86 14.97 -0.12 -21.18
C ILE A 86 15.78 1.05 -20.61
N ILE A 87 15.44 1.49 -19.40
CA ILE A 87 16.10 2.66 -18.81
C ILE A 87 17.43 2.30 -18.14
N GLY A 88 17.60 1.06 -17.68
CA GLY A 88 18.83 0.60 -17.01
C GLY A 88 18.89 0.95 -15.52
N MET A 89 17.73 1.17 -14.87
CA MET A 89 17.66 1.49 -13.44
C MET A 89 17.89 0.27 -12.56
N LYS A 90 18.43 0.52 -11.37
CA LYS A 90 18.56 -0.47 -10.30
C LYS A 90 17.32 -0.43 -9.41
N ILE A 91 16.70 -1.57 -9.21
CA ILE A 91 15.42 -1.71 -8.51
C ILE A 91 15.60 -2.63 -7.29
N LEU A 92 15.09 -2.20 -6.15
CA LEU A 92 14.92 -3.05 -4.97
C LEU A 92 13.42 -3.35 -4.80
N HIS A 93 13.02 -4.56 -5.12
CA HIS A 93 11.66 -5.05 -4.88
C HIS A 93 11.56 -5.62 -3.47
N THR A 94 10.65 -5.09 -2.67
CA THR A 94 10.44 -5.56 -1.30
C THR A 94 9.00 -6.00 -1.07
N ALA A 95 8.80 -7.08 -0.31
CA ALA A 95 7.48 -7.55 0.12
C ALA A 95 7.47 -7.88 1.61
N HIS A 96 6.28 -8.03 2.20
CA HIS A 96 6.15 -8.39 3.61
C HIS A 96 6.75 -9.78 3.91
N GLU A 97 6.49 -10.76 3.04
CA GLU A 97 6.92 -12.14 3.20
C GLU A 97 7.92 -12.60 2.14
N VAL A 98 8.87 -13.45 2.52
CA VAL A 98 9.82 -14.12 1.60
C VAL A 98 9.07 -14.85 0.47
N LYS A 99 7.96 -15.52 0.78
CA LYS A 99 7.15 -16.26 -0.19
C LYS A 99 6.56 -15.36 -1.27
N THR A 100 6.07 -14.18 -0.90
CA THR A 100 5.52 -13.18 -1.84
C THR A 100 6.61 -12.64 -2.74
N CYS A 101 7.73 -12.24 -2.16
CA CYS A 101 8.90 -11.74 -2.88
C CYS A 101 9.43 -12.78 -3.89
N ARG A 102 9.60 -14.03 -3.44
CA ARG A 102 10.04 -15.14 -4.31
C ARG A 102 9.07 -15.44 -5.46
N LYS A 103 7.76 -15.36 -5.23
CA LYS A 103 6.77 -15.53 -6.30
C LYS A 103 6.93 -14.44 -7.38
N HIS A 104 7.17 -13.21 -6.98
CA HIS A 104 7.40 -12.11 -7.90
C HIS A 104 8.70 -12.31 -8.69
N PHE A 105 9.81 -12.63 -7.99
CA PHE A 105 11.07 -13.00 -8.63
C PHE A 105 10.92 -14.10 -9.69
N LEU A 106 10.20 -15.18 -9.38
CA LEU A 106 10.03 -16.30 -10.33
C LEU A 106 9.26 -15.88 -11.59
N ARG A 107 8.30 -14.95 -11.48
CA ARG A 107 7.60 -14.39 -12.64
C ARG A 107 8.52 -13.50 -13.47
N MET A 108 9.30 -12.61 -12.85
CA MET A 108 10.27 -11.78 -13.55
C MET A 108 11.36 -12.65 -14.20
N LYS A 109 11.89 -13.62 -13.46
CA LYS A 109 12.86 -14.59 -13.97
C LYS A 109 12.39 -15.30 -15.25
N TYR A 110 11.11 -15.67 -15.33
CA TYR A 110 10.55 -16.32 -16.52
C TYR A 110 10.72 -15.48 -17.78
N TYR A 111 10.59 -14.17 -17.72
CA TYR A 111 10.80 -13.28 -18.88
C TYR A 111 12.27 -13.20 -19.27
N PHE A 112 13.16 -13.11 -18.33
CA PHE A 112 14.60 -12.95 -18.58
C PHE A 112 15.34 -14.27 -18.86
N GLU A 113 14.82 -15.40 -18.43
CA GLU A 113 15.48 -16.71 -18.63
C GLU A 113 14.99 -17.44 -19.89
N ASN A 114 13.82 -17.09 -20.42
CA ASN A 114 13.21 -17.81 -21.54
C ASN A 114 13.70 -17.31 -22.90
N ALA A 115 14.95 -17.66 -23.22
CA ALA A 115 15.60 -17.27 -24.49
C ALA A 115 14.83 -17.72 -25.75
N ARG A 116 14.03 -18.79 -25.65
CA ARG A 116 13.24 -19.27 -26.82
C ARG A 116 12.06 -18.34 -27.12
N LYS A 117 11.44 -17.77 -26.08
CA LYS A 117 10.24 -16.93 -26.20
C LYS A 117 10.56 -15.44 -26.21
N PHE A 118 11.57 -15.04 -25.44
CA PHE A 118 11.97 -13.66 -25.23
C PHE A 118 13.50 -13.51 -25.37
N PRO A 119 14.04 -13.75 -26.60
CA PRO A 119 15.49 -13.75 -26.82
C PRO A 119 16.14 -12.43 -26.46
N GLU A 120 15.50 -11.29 -26.75
CA GLU A 120 16.03 -9.95 -26.48
C GLU A 120 16.24 -9.71 -24.99
N LEU A 121 15.27 -10.11 -24.15
CA LEU A 121 15.40 -9.99 -22.69
C LEU A 121 16.46 -10.93 -22.13
N SER A 122 16.54 -12.16 -22.67
CA SER A 122 17.55 -13.13 -22.25
C SER A 122 18.97 -12.68 -22.64
N GLU A 123 19.14 -12.05 -23.80
CA GLU A 123 20.43 -11.48 -24.22
C GLU A 123 20.90 -10.32 -23.34
N LEU A 124 19.99 -9.57 -22.72
CA LEU A 124 20.33 -8.51 -21.76
C LEU A 124 20.87 -9.05 -20.43
N VAL A 125 20.63 -10.31 -20.10
CA VAL A 125 21.02 -10.86 -18.78
C VAL A 125 22.53 -10.98 -18.68
N THR A 126 23.10 -10.45 -17.58
CA THR A 126 24.45 -10.73 -17.14
C THR A 126 24.47 -11.98 -16.28
N TYR A 127 23.63 -12.03 -15.25
CA TYR A 127 23.39 -13.23 -14.44
C TYR A 127 22.06 -13.13 -13.70
N ILE A 128 21.53 -14.31 -13.32
CA ILE A 128 20.38 -14.45 -12.43
C ILE A 128 20.82 -15.21 -11.19
N ARG A 129 20.66 -14.61 -10.02
CA ARG A 129 20.90 -15.25 -8.73
C ARG A 129 19.57 -15.71 -8.13
N ALA A 130 19.43 -17.03 -7.90
CA ALA A 130 18.20 -17.63 -7.39
C ALA A 130 18.33 -18.13 -5.94
N THR A 131 19.40 -17.71 -5.23
CA THR A 131 19.62 -18.03 -3.82
C THR A 131 18.55 -17.41 -2.97
N ASN A 132 17.90 -18.19 -2.12
CA ASN A 132 16.79 -17.77 -1.28
C ASN A 132 17.19 -16.58 -0.38
N GLY A 133 16.40 -15.50 -0.43
CA GLY A 133 16.66 -14.24 0.29
C GLY A 133 17.76 -13.35 -0.32
N GLN A 134 18.31 -13.74 -1.49
CA GLN A 134 19.31 -12.99 -2.24
C GLN A 134 19.01 -13.01 -3.74
N GLU A 135 17.77 -13.20 -4.10
CA GLU A 135 17.36 -13.27 -5.50
C GLU A 135 17.67 -11.97 -6.23
N ALA A 136 18.23 -12.07 -7.44
CA ALA A 136 18.55 -10.92 -8.27
C ALA A 136 18.55 -11.27 -9.76
N ILE A 137 18.19 -10.29 -10.58
CA ILE A 137 18.34 -10.28 -12.03
C ILE A 137 19.21 -9.08 -12.36
N VAL A 138 20.38 -9.32 -12.96
CA VAL A 138 21.35 -8.27 -13.31
C VAL A 138 21.54 -8.23 -14.81
N LEU A 139 21.47 -7.02 -15.39
CA LEU A 139 21.43 -6.77 -16.81
C LEU A 139 22.72 -6.10 -17.31
N LYS A 140 23.06 -6.30 -18.58
CA LYS A 140 24.25 -5.73 -19.24
C LYS A 140 24.19 -4.22 -19.41
N ASN A 141 22.98 -3.64 -19.43
CA ASN A 141 22.77 -2.19 -19.53
C ASN A 141 22.98 -1.46 -18.18
N GLY A 142 23.34 -2.18 -17.11
CA GLY A 142 23.51 -1.63 -15.77
C GLY A 142 22.26 -1.73 -14.87
N GLY A 143 21.11 -2.05 -15.46
CA GLY A 143 19.87 -2.29 -14.72
C GLY A 143 19.93 -3.55 -13.87
N SER A 144 19.19 -3.57 -12.79
CA SER A 144 19.03 -4.77 -11.94
C SER A 144 17.71 -4.76 -11.21
N ILE A 145 17.24 -5.95 -10.83
CA ILE A 145 16.11 -6.11 -9.91
C ILE A 145 16.57 -7.05 -8.80
N GLU A 146 16.63 -6.54 -7.58
CA GLU A 146 16.95 -7.31 -6.39
C GLU A 146 15.70 -7.49 -5.53
N PHE A 147 15.57 -8.65 -4.89
CA PHE A 147 14.33 -9.04 -4.19
C PHE A 147 14.61 -9.39 -2.75
N ILE A 148 13.97 -8.71 -1.81
CA ILE A 148 14.12 -8.98 -0.37
C ILE A 148 12.79 -8.95 0.37
N ALA A 149 12.65 -9.79 1.39
CA ALA A 149 11.59 -9.62 2.37
C ALA A 149 11.94 -8.51 3.37
N ARG A 150 10.95 -7.67 3.71
CA ARG A 150 11.15 -6.59 4.67
C ARG A 150 11.33 -7.10 6.08
N SER A 151 12.32 -6.54 6.79
CA SER A 151 12.55 -6.72 8.22
C SER A 151 13.08 -5.42 8.81
N LYS A 152 13.24 -5.34 10.12
CA LYS A 152 13.83 -4.17 10.81
C LYS A 152 15.29 -3.90 10.43
N SER A 153 15.95 -4.83 9.73
CA SER A 153 17.36 -4.72 9.31
C SER A 153 17.57 -4.93 7.81
N SER A 154 16.53 -5.24 7.05
CA SER A 154 16.62 -5.44 5.60
C SER A 154 16.84 -4.12 4.86
N GLY A 155 17.48 -4.17 3.69
CA GLY A 155 17.73 -2.98 2.85
C GLY A 155 19.03 -2.26 3.14
N ARG A 156 19.76 -2.58 4.20
CA ARG A 156 21.09 -2.01 4.46
C ARG A 156 22.10 -2.50 3.43
N GLY A 157 22.84 -1.58 2.84
CA GLY A 157 23.90 -1.89 1.85
C GLY A 157 23.42 -1.92 0.40
N PHE A 158 22.13 -1.70 0.14
CA PHE A 158 21.62 -1.48 -1.22
C PHE A 158 21.76 0.01 -1.61
N THR A 159 21.99 0.24 -2.91
CA THR A 159 21.95 1.57 -3.51
C THR A 159 21.23 1.43 -4.84
N VAL A 160 20.01 1.94 -4.91
CA VAL A 160 19.09 1.72 -6.03
C VAL A 160 18.41 3.02 -6.46
N ASP A 161 17.87 3.01 -7.67
CA ASP A 161 17.10 4.12 -8.24
C ASP A 161 15.62 4.02 -7.89
N VAL A 162 15.12 2.79 -7.77
CA VAL A 162 13.70 2.50 -7.55
C VAL A 162 13.54 1.57 -6.35
N LEU A 163 12.70 1.97 -5.41
CA LEU A 163 12.26 1.14 -4.29
C LEU A 163 10.81 0.73 -4.48
N VAL A 164 10.55 -0.56 -4.52
CA VAL A 164 9.19 -1.11 -4.61
C VAL A 164 8.79 -1.70 -3.26
N CYS A 165 7.68 -1.22 -2.72
CA CYS A 165 7.05 -1.70 -1.50
C CYS A 165 5.73 -2.41 -1.84
N ASP A 166 5.81 -3.69 -2.26
CA ASP A 166 4.62 -4.51 -2.46
C ASP A 166 4.01 -4.95 -1.12
N GLU A 167 2.71 -5.18 -1.08
CA GLU A 167 1.96 -5.41 0.16
C GLU A 167 2.22 -4.30 1.22
N ALA A 168 2.13 -3.03 0.77
CA ALA A 168 2.46 -1.88 1.60
C ALA A 168 1.50 -1.68 2.79
N GLN A 169 0.33 -2.35 2.81
CA GLN A 169 -0.56 -2.39 3.96
C GLN A 169 0.10 -3.01 5.21
N GLU A 170 1.18 -3.79 5.04
CA GLU A 170 1.95 -4.39 6.12
C GLU A 170 3.25 -3.63 6.45
N LEU A 171 3.51 -2.50 5.76
CA LEU A 171 4.74 -1.74 5.91
C LEU A 171 4.71 -0.87 7.16
N THR A 172 5.57 -1.16 8.12
CA THR A 172 5.74 -0.39 9.35
C THR A 172 6.73 0.76 9.16
N ASP A 173 6.70 1.75 10.07
CA ASP A 173 7.67 2.84 10.08
C ASP A 173 9.10 2.34 10.29
N GLU A 174 9.32 1.39 11.19
CA GLU A 174 10.63 0.78 11.43
C GLU A 174 11.20 0.08 10.18
N GLN A 175 10.35 -0.62 9.43
CA GLN A 175 10.76 -1.23 8.16
C GLN A 175 11.08 -0.18 7.11
N MET A 176 10.30 0.90 7.04
CA MET A 176 10.55 2.00 6.11
C MET A 176 11.87 2.69 6.43
N GLU A 177 12.15 2.98 7.69
CA GLU A 177 13.44 3.54 8.16
C GLU A 177 14.62 2.65 7.79
N ALA A 178 14.46 1.32 7.82
CA ALA A 178 15.51 0.38 7.47
C ALA A 178 15.83 0.34 5.97
N ILE A 179 14.81 0.52 5.09
CA ILE A 179 14.98 0.42 3.63
C ILE A 179 15.16 1.78 2.93
N GLN A 180 14.69 2.89 3.53
CA GLN A 180 14.81 4.24 2.97
C GLN A 180 16.22 4.64 2.57
N PRO A 181 17.29 4.30 3.32
CA PRO A 181 18.66 4.63 2.92
C PRO A 181 19.07 4.05 1.57
N ALA A 182 18.49 2.95 1.12
CA ALA A 182 18.80 2.31 -0.16
C ALA A 182 18.56 3.23 -1.37
N ILE A 183 17.59 4.16 -1.26
CA ILE A 183 17.21 5.08 -2.34
C ILE A 183 17.75 6.51 -2.12
N SER A 184 18.30 6.81 -0.94
CA SER A 184 18.77 8.16 -0.62
C SER A 184 19.95 8.64 -1.48
N SER A 185 20.69 7.71 -2.08
CA SER A 185 21.82 7.98 -2.98
C SER A 185 21.60 7.33 -4.35
N ALA A 186 20.37 7.47 -4.89
CA ALA A 186 20.00 6.89 -6.17
C ALA A 186 21.03 7.22 -7.26
N PRO A 187 21.59 6.23 -7.96
CA PRO A 187 22.62 6.46 -8.98
C PRO A 187 22.18 7.39 -10.11
N SER A 188 20.90 7.37 -10.47
CA SER A 188 20.32 8.26 -11.49
C SER A 188 20.13 9.70 -11.01
N GLY A 189 20.21 9.97 -9.70
CA GLY A 189 19.81 11.26 -9.11
C GLY A 189 18.30 11.54 -9.19
N ASN A 190 17.48 10.56 -9.60
CA ASN A 190 16.04 10.67 -9.81
C ASN A 190 15.31 9.51 -9.13
N PRO A 191 15.26 9.48 -7.78
CA PRO A 191 14.70 8.38 -7.02
C PRO A 191 13.19 8.22 -7.19
N LEU A 192 12.70 6.98 -7.20
CA LEU A 192 11.29 6.64 -7.27
C LEU A 192 10.93 5.57 -6.23
N THR A 193 9.93 5.83 -5.41
CA THR A 193 9.39 4.82 -4.49
C THR A 193 7.95 4.47 -4.89
N ILE A 194 7.66 3.18 -5.02
CA ILE A 194 6.38 2.68 -5.47
C ILE A 194 5.75 1.83 -4.36
N TYR A 195 4.50 2.11 -4.04
CA TYR A 195 3.75 1.42 -2.99
C TYR A 195 2.48 0.79 -3.58
N THR A 196 2.32 -0.52 -3.40
CA THR A 196 1.08 -1.21 -3.80
C THR A 196 0.48 -1.95 -2.62
N GLY A 197 -0.83 -1.91 -2.50
CA GLY A 197 -1.50 -2.56 -1.39
C GLY A 197 -3.02 -2.62 -1.51
N THR A 198 -3.61 -3.13 -0.44
CA THR A 198 -5.04 -3.05 -0.13
C THR A 198 -5.22 -2.15 1.10
N PRO A 199 -6.44 -1.77 1.49
CA PRO A 199 -6.66 -1.08 2.74
C PRO A 199 -6.03 -1.83 3.92
N THR A 200 -5.35 -1.10 4.80
CA THR A 200 -4.67 -1.67 5.96
C THR A 200 -5.69 -2.30 6.92
N PRO A 201 -5.58 -3.59 7.25
CA PRO A 201 -6.44 -4.21 8.26
C PRO A 201 -6.21 -3.57 9.64
N PRO A 202 -7.23 -3.52 10.53
CA PRO A 202 -7.06 -2.99 11.88
C PRO A 202 -6.00 -3.74 12.72
N THR A 203 -5.77 -5.01 12.38
CA THR A 203 -4.79 -5.88 13.06
C THR A 203 -3.37 -5.76 12.50
N SER A 204 -3.19 -5.07 11.36
CA SER A 204 -1.87 -4.89 10.77
C SER A 204 -1.10 -3.78 11.50
N PRO A 205 0.19 -3.99 11.79
CA PRO A 205 1.06 -2.94 12.31
C PRO A 205 1.46 -1.90 11.26
N GLY A 206 1.05 -2.09 9.99
CA GLY A 206 1.42 -1.22 8.87
C GLY A 206 0.76 0.15 8.95
N THR A 207 1.56 1.19 9.09
CA THR A 207 1.12 2.58 9.23
C THR A 207 1.42 3.44 8.02
N VAL A 208 2.48 3.09 7.27
CA VAL A 208 3.03 3.91 6.17
C VAL A 208 2.01 4.11 5.06
N PHE A 209 1.40 3.04 4.57
CA PHE A 209 0.47 3.09 3.45
C PHE A 209 -0.82 3.86 3.76
N ALA A 210 -1.38 3.66 4.95
CA ALA A 210 -2.54 4.43 5.43
C ALA A 210 -2.21 5.92 5.60
N ARG A 211 -0.99 6.25 6.08
CA ARG A 211 -0.51 7.64 6.17
C ARG A 211 -0.37 8.28 4.80
N MET A 212 0.16 7.56 3.80
CA MET A 212 0.25 8.06 2.42
C MET A 212 -1.12 8.39 1.86
N ARG A 213 -2.11 7.49 2.04
CA ARG A 213 -3.49 7.75 1.62
C ARG A 213 -4.04 9.01 2.27
N ARG A 214 -3.93 9.13 3.60
CA ARG A 214 -4.38 10.35 4.31
C ARG A 214 -3.72 11.62 3.75
N ASN A 215 -2.43 11.55 3.43
CA ASN A 215 -1.72 12.66 2.82
C ASN A 215 -2.24 13.01 1.42
N ALA A 216 -2.58 12.00 0.61
CA ALA A 216 -3.15 12.20 -0.72
C ALA A 216 -4.53 12.89 -0.68
N HIS A 217 -5.32 12.63 0.36
CA HIS A 217 -6.66 13.19 0.55
C HIS A 217 -6.69 14.54 1.30
N ARG A 218 -5.55 15.14 1.62
CA ARG A 218 -5.50 16.48 2.24
C ARG A 218 -5.92 17.56 1.26
N ASP A 219 -6.45 18.68 1.74
CA ASP A 219 -6.72 19.88 0.92
C ASP A 219 -5.47 20.38 0.17
N LYS A 220 -4.31 20.20 0.80
CA LYS A 220 -3.00 20.52 0.20
C LYS A 220 -2.11 19.27 0.28
N PRO A 221 -2.23 18.36 -0.70
CA PRO A 221 -1.42 17.15 -0.71
C PRO A 221 0.05 17.47 -1.03
N PRO A 222 1.00 16.58 -0.66
CA PRO A 222 2.40 16.70 -1.04
C PRO A 222 2.54 16.76 -2.57
N LYS A 223 3.40 17.66 -3.05
CA LYS A 223 3.62 17.86 -4.50
C LYS A 223 4.30 16.67 -5.19
N ASN A 224 5.04 15.89 -4.42
CA ASN A 224 5.82 14.74 -4.88
C ASN A 224 5.06 13.41 -4.70
N LEU A 225 3.75 13.42 -4.46
CA LEU A 225 2.93 12.24 -4.26
C LEU A 225 1.99 12.03 -5.46
N CYS A 226 2.04 10.82 -6.03
CA CYS A 226 1.05 10.30 -6.97
C CYS A 226 0.27 9.16 -6.30
N TRP A 227 -1.07 9.21 -6.35
CA TRP A 227 -1.90 8.22 -5.68
C TRP A 227 -3.12 7.84 -6.53
N PHE A 228 -3.38 6.54 -6.60
CA PHE A 228 -4.59 6.00 -7.22
C PHE A 228 -5.29 5.04 -6.27
N GLU A 229 -6.62 5.11 -6.20
CA GLU A 229 -7.36 4.13 -5.44
C GLU A 229 -8.72 3.77 -6.06
N TRP A 230 -9.12 2.52 -5.85
CA TRP A 230 -10.45 1.98 -6.08
C TRP A 230 -11.04 1.64 -4.71
N ALA A 231 -11.75 2.61 -4.12
CA ALA A 231 -12.17 2.54 -2.73
C ALA A 231 -13.60 3.05 -2.55
N ALA A 232 -14.41 2.29 -1.83
CA ALA A 232 -15.71 2.73 -1.34
C ALA A 232 -15.51 3.70 -0.14
N THR A 233 -16.39 4.68 -0.03
CA THR A 233 -16.40 5.65 1.07
C THR A 233 -17.05 5.10 2.34
N GLU A 234 -17.88 4.07 2.21
CA GLU A 234 -18.60 3.41 3.30
C GLU A 234 -18.71 1.90 3.06
N ILE A 235 -18.98 1.13 4.11
CA ILE A 235 -19.24 -0.31 3.99
C ILE A 235 -20.47 -0.56 3.12
N GLY A 236 -21.59 0.08 3.44
CA GLY A 236 -22.87 -0.03 2.75
C GLY A 236 -23.34 -1.49 2.56
N ASP A 237 -24.22 -1.73 1.59
CA ASP A 237 -24.65 -3.09 1.26
C ASP A 237 -23.54 -3.86 0.54
N VAL A 238 -22.97 -4.86 1.21
CA VAL A 238 -21.90 -5.73 0.68
C VAL A 238 -22.38 -6.72 -0.37
N HIS A 239 -23.69 -6.94 -0.49
CA HIS A 239 -24.30 -7.80 -1.52
C HIS A 239 -24.70 -7.04 -2.78
N ASP A 240 -24.61 -5.71 -2.78
CA ASP A 240 -24.83 -4.91 -3.98
C ASP A 240 -23.75 -5.16 -5.04
N GLN A 241 -24.12 -5.94 -6.05
CA GLN A 241 -23.23 -6.32 -7.14
C GLN A 241 -22.78 -5.13 -8.01
N GLN A 242 -23.50 -4.00 -8.00
CA GLN A 242 -23.07 -2.81 -8.75
C GLN A 242 -21.83 -2.22 -8.14
N ARG A 243 -21.74 -2.19 -6.80
CA ARG A 243 -20.57 -1.75 -6.06
C ARG A 243 -19.36 -2.63 -6.32
N TRP A 244 -19.55 -3.95 -6.49
CA TRP A 244 -18.44 -4.84 -6.84
C TRP A 244 -17.78 -4.45 -8.15
N TYR A 245 -18.58 -4.14 -9.19
CA TYR A 245 -18.06 -3.68 -10.48
C TYR A 245 -17.47 -2.27 -10.41
N GLN A 246 -17.93 -1.43 -9.50
CA GLN A 246 -17.43 -0.08 -9.32
C GLN A 246 -15.99 -0.06 -8.78
N TYR A 247 -15.67 -0.96 -7.84
CA TYR A 247 -14.38 -0.93 -7.14
C TYR A 247 -13.41 -2.05 -7.55
N ASN A 248 -13.82 -2.99 -8.40
CA ASN A 248 -12.94 -4.07 -8.87
C ASN A 248 -12.73 -3.97 -10.39
N PRO A 249 -11.70 -3.27 -10.87
CA PRO A 249 -11.49 -3.05 -12.30
C PRO A 249 -11.29 -4.35 -13.09
N SER A 250 -10.82 -5.43 -12.49
CA SER A 250 -10.66 -6.73 -13.14
C SER A 250 -11.87 -7.66 -13.02
N LEU A 251 -12.96 -7.22 -12.38
CA LEU A 251 -14.18 -8.04 -12.28
C LEU A 251 -14.81 -8.25 -13.65
N GLY A 252 -15.13 -9.52 -13.93
CA GLY A 252 -15.64 -9.92 -15.25
C GLY A 252 -14.57 -10.23 -16.29
N THR A 253 -13.29 -10.06 -15.93
CA THR A 253 -12.14 -10.49 -16.74
C THR A 253 -11.31 -11.54 -15.97
N ARG A 254 -10.33 -11.10 -15.16
CA ARG A 254 -9.48 -11.96 -14.34
C ARG A 254 -10.15 -12.38 -13.05
N LEU A 255 -10.94 -11.50 -12.43
CA LEU A 255 -11.73 -11.79 -11.24
C LEU A 255 -13.14 -12.26 -11.66
N LEU A 256 -13.51 -13.47 -11.24
CA LEU A 256 -14.80 -14.06 -11.56
C LEU A 256 -15.88 -13.59 -10.57
N LYS A 257 -17.06 -13.24 -11.08
CA LYS A 257 -18.21 -12.84 -10.26
C LYS A 257 -18.59 -13.92 -9.23
N SER A 258 -18.56 -15.19 -9.62
CA SER A 258 -18.88 -16.32 -8.72
C SER A 258 -18.01 -16.39 -7.49
N VAL A 259 -16.73 -16.00 -7.62
CA VAL A 259 -15.80 -15.93 -6.47
C VAL A 259 -16.24 -14.83 -5.51
N VAL A 260 -16.56 -13.63 -6.03
CA VAL A 260 -16.99 -12.50 -5.20
C VAL A 260 -18.32 -12.78 -4.49
N VAL A 261 -19.27 -13.47 -5.18
CA VAL A 261 -20.52 -13.95 -4.55
C VAL A 261 -20.20 -14.87 -3.35
N SER A 262 -19.37 -15.89 -3.56
CA SER A 262 -19.02 -16.83 -2.48
C SER A 262 -18.30 -16.15 -1.31
N GLU A 263 -17.50 -15.12 -1.57
CA GLU A 263 -16.82 -14.37 -0.53
C GLU A 263 -17.78 -13.45 0.24
N SER A 264 -18.75 -12.82 -0.44
CA SER A 264 -19.77 -11.99 0.23
C SER A 264 -20.66 -12.76 1.20
N GLU A 265 -20.78 -14.08 1.02
CA GLU A 265 -21.53 -14.98 1.91
C GLU A 265 -20.68 -15.47 3.10
N LYS A 266 -19.35 -15.45 3.00
CA LYS A 266 -18.44 -16.06 3.98
C LYS A 266 -17.72 -15.05 4.86
N MET A 267 -17.51 -13.85 4.35
CA MET A 267 -16.78 -12.78 5.05
C MET A 267 -17.71 -11.95 5.92
N THR A 268 -17.16 -11.33 6.96
CA THR A 268 -17.85 -10.28 7.68
C THR A 268 -18.04 -9.05 6.77
N PRO A 269 -19.08 -8.21 6.97
CA PRO A 269 -19.32 -7.05 6.12
C PRO A 269 -18.12 -6.11 6.00
N ASP A 270 -17.44 -5.80 7.12
CA ASP A 270 -16.23 -4.96 7.12
C ASP A 270 -15.04 -5.63 6.44
N GLY A 271 -14.84 -6.93 6.66
CA GLY A 271 -13.84 -7.74 6.00
C GLY A 271 -14.03 -7.75 4.48
N PHE A 272 -15.26 -7.99 4.02
CA PHE A 272 -15.59 -7.96 2.60
C PHE A 272 -15.41 -6.55 2.00
N ALA A 273 -15.87 -5.52 2.71
CA ALA A 273 -15.73 -4.14 2.24
C ALA A 273 -14.25 -3.76 2.07
N ARG A 274 -13.40 -4.13 2.99
CA ARG A 274 -11.95 -3.91 2.90
C ARG A 274 -11.32 -4.67 1.73
N GLU A 275 -11.62 -5.96 1.61
CA GLU A 275 -10.96 -6.84 0.65
C GLU A 275 -11.51 -6.69 -0.79
N ARG A 276 -12.81 -6.35 -0.95
CA ARG A 276 -13.51 -6.32 -2.24
C ARG A 276 -14.07 -4.96 -2.65
N LEU A 277 -14.28 -4.04 -1.70
CA LEU A 277 -14.72 -2.69 -2.03
C LEU A 277 -13.61 -1.65 -1.81
N GLY A 278 -12.43 -2.08 -1.34
CA GLY A 278 -11.32 -1.17 -1.07
C GLY A 278 -11.60 -0.17 0.05
N TRP A 279 -12.60 -0.47 0.92
CA TRP A 279 -12.98 0.42 1.99
C TRP A 279 -11.88 0.54 3.05
N TRP A 280 -11.59 1.77 3.42
CA TRP A 280 -10.63 2.10 4.47
C TRP A 280 -11.38 2.41 5.76
N ASN A 281 -10.98 1.76 6.82
CA ASN A 281 -11.37 2.22 8.15
C ASN A 281 -10.45 3.40 8.50
N ASP A 282 -10.96 4.63 8.43
CA ASP A 282 -10.17 5.84 8.75
C ASP A 282 -9.74 5.90 10.21
N GLN A 283 -10.33 5.07 11.06
CA GLN A 283 -9.92 4.85 12.45
C GLN A 283 -8.78 3.81 12.59
N ALA A 284 -8.46 3.05 11.55
CA ALA A 284 -7.43 1.99 11.57
C ALA A 284 -5.97 2.49 11.70
N GLY A 285 -5.76 3.75 11.96
CA GLY A 285 -4.45 4.31 12.32
C GLY A 285 -4.31 4.67 13.80
N ALA A 286 -5.38 4.58 14.55
CA ALA A 286 -5.38 4.52 16.00
C ALA A 286 -5.68 3.07 16.35
N LEU A 287 -4.68 2.31 16.78
CA LEU A 287 -4.89 1.08 17.56
C LEU A 287 -5.62 1.52 18.83
N SER A 288 -6.95 1.73 18.73
CA SER A 288 -7.80 1.90 19.88
C SER A 288 -8.15 0.49 20.33
N ASP A 289 -7.60 0.06 21.46
CA ASP A 289 -8.03 -1.16 22.15
C ASP A 289 -9.48 -1.04 22.61
N ILE A 290 -10.09 0.13 22.41
CA ILE A 290 -11.47 0.47 22.80
C ILE A 290 -12.23 0.83 21.52
N ASP A 291 -13.35 0.14 21.29
CA ASP A 291 -14.29 0.49 20.22
C ASP A 291 -14.83 1.91 20.46
N VAL A 292 -14.65 2.80 19.49
CA VAL A 292 -15.01 4.23 19.63
C VAL A 292 -16.50 4.43 19.74
N ASP A 293 -17.30 3.61 19.04
CA ASP A 293 -18.77 3.70 19.09
C ASP A 293 -19.31 3.17 20.42
N GLU A 294 -18.72 2.09 20.94
CA GLU A 294 -19.05 1.58 22.29
C GLU A 294 -18.58 2.57 23.36
N TRP A 295 -17.40 3.18 23.20
CA TRP A 295 -16.93 4.22 24.10
C TRP A 295 -17.86 5.43 24.11
N ALA A 296 -18.33 5.88 22.94
CA ALA A 296 -19.25 7.02 22.83
C ALA A 296 -20.59 6.76 23.53
N LYS A 297 -21.07 5.51 23.54
CA LYS A 297 -22.31 5.11 24.28
C LYS A 297 -22.15 5.18 25.82
N CYS A 298 -20.91 5.13 26.29
CA CYS A 298 -20.61 5.24 27.73
C CYS A 298 -20.60 6.69 28.24
N LYS A 299 -20.79 7.68 27.35
CA LYS A 299 -20.81 9.09 27.75
C LYS A 299 -21.96 9.36 28.74
N THR A 300 -21.64 10.02 29.83
CA THR A 300 -22.60 10.46 30.82
C THR A 300 -22.36 11.92 31.22
N ASP A 301 -23.44 12.68 31.44
CA ASP A 301 -23.40 14.04 31.94
C ASP A 301 -23.48 14.07 33.47
N ASN A 302 -23.78 12.93 34.13
CA ASN A 302 -23.86 12.78 35.57
C ASN A 302 -22.97 11.65 36.07
N PRO A 303 -21.65 11.83 36.09
CA PRO A 303 -20.73 10.80 36.57
C PRO A 303 -20.83 10.62 38.07
N CYS A 304 -20.69 9.36 38.53
CA CYS A 304 -20.51 9.14 39.98
C CYS A 304 -19.12 9.62 40.39
N MET A 305 -19.08 10.60 41.27
CA MET A 305 -17.84 11.16 41.82
C MET A 305 -17.47 10.62 43.20
N ASP A 306 -18.34 9.81 43.80
CA ASP A 306 -18.09 9.17 45.09
C ASP A 306 -17.45 7.82 44.94
N GLY A 307 -16.27 7.62 45.52
CA GLY A 307 -15.56 6.34 45.45
C GLY A 307 -14.06 6.46 45.58
N TYR A 308 -13.38 5.37 45.15
CA TYR A 308 -11.93 5.33 45.15
C TYR A 308 -11.40 5.91 43.84
N ASN A 309 -10.55 6.92 43.94
CA ASN A 309 -9.89 7.55 42.82
C ASN A 309 -8.59 6.83 42.47
N SER A 310 -8.37 6.59 41.18
CA SER A 310 -7.10 6.12 40.64
C SER A 310 -6.72 6.96 39.42
N TYR A 311 -5.43 7.06 39.17
CA TYR A 311 -4.90 7.84 38.07
C TYR A 311 -3.94 6.99 37.25
N ALA A 312 -3.93 7.20 35.95
CA ALA A 312 -2.97 6.57 35.02
C ALA A 312 -2.33 7.62 34.12
N VAL A 313 -1.03 7.45 33.89
CA VAL A 313 -0.27 8.26 32.94
C VAL A 313 0.24 7.37 31.81
N LYS A 314 0.00 7.77 30.58
CA LYS A 314 0.48 7.08 29.40
C LYS A 314 1.24 8.05 28.49
N PHE A 315 2.42 7.64 28.07
CA PHE A 315 3.19 8.33 27.04
C PHE A 315 2.91 7.69 25.65
N SER A 316 2.85 8.52 24.60
CA SER A 316 2.86 8.02 23.23
C SER A 316 4.18 7.28 22.94
N ALA A 317 4.18 6.40 21.94
CA ALA A 317 5.36 5.59 21.59
C ALA A 317 6.55 6.45 21.16
N ASP A 318 6.29 7.62 20.58
CA ASP A 318 7.30 8.62 20.17
C ASP A 318 7.71 9.57 21.30
N GLY A 319 7.10 9.43 22.48
CA GLY A 319 7.34 10.31 23.63
C GLY A 319 6.82 11.75 23.48
N ALA A 320 6.16 12.08 22.37
CA ALA A 320 5.74 13.45 22.08
C ALA A 320 4.48 13.88 22.86
N ASN A 321 3.69 12.93 23.32
CA ASN A 321 2.44 13.20 24.04
C ASN A 321 2.39 12.46 25.37
N VAL A 322 1.74 13.07 26.36
CA VAL A 322 1.39 12.44 27.63
C VAL A 322 -0.10 12.61 27.89
N THR A 323 -0.76 11.55 28.30
CA THR A 323 -2.17 11.56 28.70
C THR A 323 -2.30 11.22 30.17
N LEU A 324 -3.06 12.01 30.92
CA LEU A 324 -3.47 11.73 32.29
C LEU A 324 -4.95 11.35 32.30
N VAL A 325 -5.24 10.20 32.86
CA VAL A 325 -6.61 9.67 32.98
C VAL A 325 -6.93 9.47 34.45
N ALA A 326 -8.14 9.86 34.88
CA ALA A 326 -8.70 9.52 36.16
C ALA A 326 -9.78 8.45 36.03
N CYS A 327 -9.88 7.61 37.05
CA CYS A 327 -10.97 6.66 37.22
C CYS A 327 -11.51 6.75 38.62
N VAL A 328 -12.83 6.97 38.75
CA VAL A 328 -13.57 6.88 40.01
C VAL A 328 -14.27 5.53 40.05
N ARG A 329 -13.96 4.71 41.03
CA ARG A 329 -14.61 3.43 41.28
C ARG A 329 -15.60 3.54 42.42
N PRO A 330 -16.93 3.50 42.19
CA PRO A 330 -17.95 3.56 43.22
C PRO A 330 -17.83 2.39 44.21
N PRO A 331 -18.40 2.56 45.44
CA PRO A 331 -18.49 1.45 46.38
C PRO A 331 -19.27 0.28 45.79
N ARG A 332 -18.82 -0.97 46.03
CA ARG A 332 -19.41 -2.19 45.46
C ARG A 332 -20.94 -2.34 45.65
N LYS A 333 -21.50 -1.66 46.62
CA LYS A 333 -22.96 -1.74 46.96
C LYS A 333 -23.77 -0.59 46.36
N SER A 334 -23.18 0.40 45.69
CA SER A 334 -23.90 1.54 45.13
C SER A 334 -24.73 1.20 43.89
N GLY A 335 -24.40 0.15 43.18
CA GLY A 335 -25.02 -0.20 41.90
C GLY A 335 -24.57 0.73 40.75
N GLU A 336 -23.66 1.66 40.99
CA GLU A 336 -23.16 2.60 39.98
C GLU A 336 -21.97 2.06 39.25
N LEU A 337 -21.76 2.51 37.99
CA LEU A 337 -20.65 2.11 37.14
C LEU A 337 -19.41 2.98 37.42
N PRO A 338 -18.20 2.44 37.24
CA PRO A 338 -16.98 3.22 37.27
C PRO A 338 -17.01 4.34 36.23
N HIS A 339 -16.55 5.53 36.61
CA HIS A 339 -16.36 6.65 35.71
C HIS A 339 -14.90 6.80 35.33
N VAL A 340 -14.62 6.95 34.02
CA VAL A 340 -13.26 7.16 33.48
C VAL A 340 -13.26 8.45 32.66
N GLU A 341 -12.30 9.33 32.92
CA GLU A 341 -12.17 10.62 32.26
C GLU A 341 -10.72 10.93 31.90
N VAL A 342 -10.49 11.48 30.71
CA VAL A 342 -9.19 12.05 30.33
C VAL A 342 -9.11 13.47 30.92
N ILE A 343 -8.26 13.62 31.94
CA ILE A 343 -8.10 14.92 32.66
C ILE A 343 -7.22 15.87 31.84
N ALA A 344 -6.14 15.33 31.23
CA ALA A 344 -5.20 16.16 30.51
C ALA A 344 -4.56 15.35 29.34
N LEU A 345 -4.39 16.05 28.23
CA LEU A 345 -3.56 15.63 27.11
C LEU A 345 -2.58 16.75 26.82
N SER A 346 -1.30 16.50 26.93
CA SER A 346 -0.27 17.50 26.71
C SER A 346 0.77 17.03 25.71
N LEU A 347 1.26 17.97 24.89
CA LEU A 347 2.46 17.79 24.09
C LEU A 347 3.68 17.96 25.00
N ILE A 348 4.59 16.99 24.96
CA ILE A 348 5.87 17.09 25.68
C ILE A 348 6.84 17.79 24.72
N HIS A 349 7.16 19.03 24.99
CA HIS A 349 8.29 19.69 24.36
C HIS A 349 9.57 19.30 25.13
N ILE A 350 10.35 18.44 24.52
CA ILE A 350 11.70 18.12 24.99
C ILE A 350 12.66 19.17 24.48
#